data_54f51a7580dff71f14d2001c3510e1f0
#
_entry.id   54f51a7580dff71f14d2001c3510e1f0
#
_cell.length_a   1.000
_cell.length_b   1.000
_cell.length_c   1.000
_cell.angle_alpha   90.00
_cell.angle_beta   90.00
_cell.angle_gamma   90.00
#
_symmetry.space_group_name_H-M   'P 1'
#
loop_
_entity.id
_entity.type
_entity.pdbx_description
1 polymer ?
#
loop_
_entity_poly.entity_id
_entity_poly.type
_entity_poly.pdbx_seq_one_letter_code
_entity_poly.pdbx_strand_id
1 'polypeptide(L)'
;MKKTTKMAGSLLALMAMTGQSLAAGVCAKPGDALALKTAAMQQELMVAALYCNDVGLYNRFVVSYQHELQDEDATLLTYFQHGHGGSSAYHSYKTGLANDFSLSSLHGMQSFCSAANASFDAALNPEGARSLEMFISAQAIRGTDTYSSCETEAAAGGEMVAGGSTRLAANRRN
;
A
#
# COMPACT_ATOMS: atom_id res chain seq x y z
N MET A 1 -1.05 -58.01 -51.49
CA MET A 1 -1.83 -58.14 -50.27
C MET A 1 -1.40 -56.95 -49.34
N LYS A 2 -2.17 -55.91 -49.31
CA LYS A 2 -1.86 -54.67 -48.51
C LYS A 2 -2.60 -54.76 -47.21
N LYS A 3 -1.88 -54.83 -46.08
CA LYS A 3 -2.46 -54.72 -44.74
C LYS A 3 -2.44 -53.26 -44.30
N THR A 4 -3.60 -52.66 -44.16
CA THR A 4 -3.79 -51.33 -43.62
C THR A 4 -3.92 -51.40 -42.09
N THR A 5 -2.94 -50.91 -41.38
CA THR A 5 -2.96 -50.73 -39.90
C THR A 5 -3.64 -49.43 -39.55
N LYS A 6 -4.79 -49.48 -38.90
CA LYS A 6 -5.48 -48.30 -38.34
C LYS A 6 -4.82 -47.94 -37.01
N MET A 7 -4.13 -46.82 -36.95
CA MET A 7 -3.69 -46.18 -35.68
C MET A 7 -4.84 -45.38 -35.10
N ALA A 8 -5.35 -45.86 -33.97
CA ALA A 8 -6.28 -45.09 -33.13
C ALA A 8 -5.47 -44.06 -32.32
N GLY A 9 -5.59 -42.79 -32.65
CA GLY A 9 -4.98 -41.70 -31.90
C GLY A 9 -5.80 -41.42 -30.67
N SER A 10 -5.22 -41.71 -29.50
CA SER A 10 -5.78 -41.32 -28.19
C SER A 10 -5.36 -39.90 -27.90
N LEU A 11 -6.27 -38.90 -28.00
CA LEU A 11 -6.07 -37.54 -27.53
C LEU A 11 -6.18 -37.52 -26.00
N LEU A 12 -5.04 -37.52 -25.31
CA LEU A 12 -5.01 -37.10 -23.89
C LEU A 12 -5.15 -35.60 -23.82
N ALA A 13 -6.30 -35.10 -23.42
CA ALA A 13 -6.51 -33.70 -23.03
C ALA A 13 -5.86 -33.49 -21.67
N LEU A 14 -4.65 -32.88 -21.63
CA LEU A 14 -4.06 -32.34 -20.42
C LEU A 14 -4.85 -31.08 -20.05
N MET A 15 -5.75 -31.20 -19.08
CA MET A 15 -6.32 -30.07 -18.34
C MET A 15 -5.20 -29.50 -17.48
N ALA A 16 -4.51 -28.49 -17.99
CA ALA A 16 -3.66 -27.62 -17.16
C ALA A 16 -4.55 -26.81 -16.22
N MET A 17 -4.77 -27.31 -15.01
CA MET A 17 -5.26 -26.49 -13.91
C MET A 17 -4.18 -25.46 -13.56
N THR A 18 -4.26 -24.30 -14.19
CA THR A 18 -3.55 -23.11 -13.71
C THR A 18 -4.17 -22.73 -12.37
N GLY A 19 -3.67 -23.35 -11.31
CA GLY A 19 -3.92 -22.87 -9.95
C GLY A 19 -3.39 -21.44 -9.88
N GLN A 20 -4.29 -20.46 -9.98
CA GLN A 20 -4.01 -19.11 -9.55
C GLN A 20 -3.80 -19.21 -8.05
N SER A 21 -2.53 -19.29 -7.64
CA SER A 21 -2.16 -18.98 -6.28
C SER A 21 -2.57 -17.52 -6.08
N LEU A 22 -3.76 -17.32 -5.51
CA LEU A 22 -4.04 -16.09 -4.80
C LEU A 22 -2.96 -16.06 -3.71
N ALA A 23 -1.86 -15.35 -3.97
CA ALA A 23 -1.01 -14.90 -2.91
C ALA A 23 -1.93 -14.08 -2.03
N ALA A 24 -2.40 -14.67 -0.93
CA ALA A 24 -3.04 -13.93 0.13
C ALA A 24 -2.03 -12.85 0.51
N GLY A 25 -2.27 -11.63 0.07
CA GLY A 25 -1.43 -10.50 0.40
C GLY A 25 -1.31 -10.48 1.91
N VAL A 26 -0.10 -10.62 2.42
CA VAL A 26 0.10 -10.54 3.86
C VAL A 26 -0.24 -9.12 4.23
N CYS A 27 -1.40 -8.92 4.87
CA CYS A 27 -1.82 -7.61 5.29
C CYS A 27 -0.87 -7.07 6.36
N ALA A 28 -0.60 -5.78 6.32
CA ALA A 28 0.22 -5.11 7.32
C ALA A 28 -0.60 -4.89 8.61
N LYS A 29 -0.04 -5.22 9.77
CA LYS A 29 -0.61 -4.87 11.07
C LYS A 29 -0.62 -3.34 11.23
N PRO A 30 -1.42 -2.76 12.13
CA PRO A 30 -1.52 -1.31 12.28
C PRO A 30 -0.16 -0.61 12.44
N GLY A 31 0.75 -1.13 13.27
CA GLY A 31 2.10 -0.57 13.44
C GLY A 31 2.95 -0.68 12.17
N ASP A 32 2.91 -1.83 11.48
CA ASP A 32 3.63 -2.01 10.21
C ASP A 32 3.06 -1.09 9.12
N ALA A 33 1.73 -0.91 9.09
CA ALA A 33 1.06 0.00 8.16
C ALA A 33 1.44 1.46 8.43
N LEU A 34 1.60 1.86 9.69
CA LEU A 34 2.09 3.19 10.06
C LEU A 34 3.53 3.38 9.57
N ALA A 35 4.41 2.42 9.77
CA ALA A 35 5.79 2.47 9.33
C ALA A 35 5.92 2.56 7.79
N LEU A 36 5.10 1.80 7.05
CA LEU A 36 5.02 1.88 5.58
C LEU A 36 4.57 3.27 5.12
N LYS A 37 3.53 3.83 5.73
CA LYS A 37 3.02 5.17 5.43
C LYS A 37 4.03 6.26 5.78
N THR A 38 4.71 6.13 6.92
CA THR A 38 5.76 7.08 7.34
C THR A 38 6.89 7.12 6.34
N ALA A 39 7.37 5.95 5.88
CA ALA A 39 8.39 5.89 4.85
C ALA A 39 7.93 6.53 3.53
N ALA A 40 6.70 6.30 3.11
CA ALA A 40 6.15 6.90 1.89
C ALA A 40 6.09 8.43 2.01
N MET A 41 5.55 8.95 3.12
CA MET A 41 5.50 10.40 3.38
C MET A 41 6.90 11.02 3.44
N GLN A 42 7.84 10.38 4.12
CA GLN A 42 9.22 10.86 4.21
C GLN A 42 9.89 10.94 2.83
N GLN A 43 9.67 9.95 1.95
CA GLN A 43 10.20 9.97 0.59
C GLN A 43 9.51 11.03 -0.27
N GLU A 44 8.20 11.19 -0.16
CA GLU A 44 7.45 12.24 -0.87
C GLU A 44 7.98 13.63 -0.50
N LEU A 45 8.08 13.93 0.80
CA LEU A 45 8.57 15.22 1.28
C LEU A 45 10.05 15.46 0.94
N MET A 46 10.87 14.42 0.93
CA MET A 46 12.28 14.52 0.51
C MET A 46 12.40 14.87 -0.98
N VAL A 47 11.64 14.19 -1.84
CA VAL A 47 11.61 14.47 -3.28
C VAL A 47 11.08 15.89 -3.52
N ALA A 48 9.99 16.27 -2.85
CA ALA A 48 9.42 17.60 -2.96
C ALA A 48 10.41 18.69 -2.52
N ALA A 49 11.13 18.48 -1.44
CA ALA A 49 12.14 19.41 -0.96
C ALA A 49 13.20 19.75 -2.02
N LEU A 50 13.61 18.73 -2.80
CA LEU A 50 14.58 18.91 -3.87
C LEU A 50 13.97 19.59 -5.11
N TYR A 51 12.77 19.16 -5.53
CA TYR A 51 12.13 19.69 -6.74
C TYR A 51 11.51 21.08 -6.56
N CYS A 52 10.98 21.35 -5.36
CA CYS A 52 10.28 22.61 -5.04
C CYS A 52 11.18 23.63 -4.36
N ASN A 53 12.46 23.29 -4.13
CA ASN A 53 13.44 24.13 -3.43
C ASN A 53 13.08 24.41 -1.96
N ASP A 54 12.44 23.44 -1.29
CA ASP A 54 11.95 23.53 0.09
C ASP A 54 12.77 22.70 1.09
N VAL A 55 14.08 22.56 0.83
CA VAL A 55 15.02 21.78 1.68
C VAL A 55 14.98 22.21 3.14
N GLY A 56 14.77 23.52 3.40
CA GLY A 56 14.63 24.05 4.75
C GLY A 56 13.40 23.50 5.50
N LEU A 57 12.28 23.28 4.80
CA LEU A 57 11.06 22.68 5.37
C LEU A 57 11.30 21.19 5.71
N TYR A 58 11.92 20.45 4.79
CA TYR A 58 12.26 19.06 5.03
C TYR A 58 13.22 18.87 6.21
N ASN A 59 14.24 19.70 6.32
CA ASN A 59 15.16 19.63 7.44
C ASN A 59 14.44 19.90 8.78
N ARG A 60 13.53 20.90 8.83
CA ARG A 60 12.70 21.12 10.02
C ARG A 60 11.82 19.94 10.37
N PHE A 61 11.17 19.34 9.36
CA PHE A 61 10.36 18.12 9.54
C PHE A 61 11.19 16.99 10.15
N VAL A 62 12.34 16.67 9.57
CA VAL A 62 13.21 15.59 10.06
C VAL A 62 13.69 15.88 11.49
N VAL A 63 14.07 17.10 11.81
CA VAL A 63 14.51 17.47 13.17
C VAL A 63 13.38 17.40 14.18
N SER A 64 12.16 17.86 13.79
CA SER A 64 10.99 17.87 14.68
C SER A 64 10.53 16.45 15.06
N TYR A 65 10.67 15.49 14.15
CA TYR A 65 10.19 14.11 14.33
C TYR A 65 11.34 13.08 14.35
N GLN A 66 12.56 13.49 14.68
CA GLN A 66 13.76 12.66 14.51
C GLN A 66 13.63 11.28 15.18
N HIS A 67 13.20 11.23 16.44
CA HIS A 67 13.08 9.97 17.18
C HIS A 67 11.97 9.09 16.60
N GLU A 68 10.81 9.66 16.34
CA GLU A 68 9.68 8.94 15.79
C GLU A 68 9.98 8.39 14.39
N LEU A 69 10.65 9.17 13.53
CA LEU A 69 11.09 8.70 12.20
C LEU A 69 12.10 7.55 12.29
N GLN A 70 12.99 7.56 13.29
CA GLN A 70 13.95 6.47 13.51
C GLN A 70 13.24 5.20 14.01
N ASP A 71 12.27 5.33 14.91
CA ASP A 71 11.51 4.21 15.45
C ASP A 71 10.64 3.57 14.35
N GLU A 72 9.99 4.37 13.53
CA GLU A 72 9.21 3.88 12.38
C GLU A 72 10.09 3.21 11.31
N ASP A 73 11.29 3.74 11.05
CA ASP A 73 12.23 3.11 10.12
C ASP A 73 12.77 1.77 10.65
N ALA A 74 13.00 1.65 11.94
CA ALA A 74 13.36 0.38 12.59
C ALA A 74 12.22 -0.64 12.52
N THR A 75 10.98 -0.20 12.72
CA THR A 75 9.76 -1.02 12.57
C THR A 75 9.62 -1.50 11.13
N LEU A 76 9.80 -0.62 10.15
CA LEU A 76 9.77 -0.95 8.73
C LEU A 76 10.84 -1.99 8.36
N LEU A 77 12.07 -1.83 8.82
CA LEU A 77 13.14 -2.79 8.58
C LEU A 77 12.79 -4.16 9.17
N THR A 78 12.25 -4.19 10.40
CA THR A 78 11.80 -5.41 11.09
C THR A 78 10.68 -6.10 10.31
N TYR A 79 9.69 -5.34 9.81
CA TYR A 79 8.62 -5.84 8.95
C TYR A 79 9.18 -6.59 7.74
N PHE A 80 10.11 -6.00 7.01
CA PHE A 80 10.73 -6.65 5.85
C PHE A 80 11.58 -7.86 6.22
N GLN A 81 12.28 -7.84 7.33
CA GLN A 81 13.10 -8.96 7.81
C GLN A 81 12.25 -10.18 8.21
N HIS A 82 11.03 -9.99 8.71
CA HIS A 82 10.16 -11.06 9.19
C HIS A 82 9.24 -11.66 8.11
N GLY A 83 9.76 -11.87 6.90
CA GLY A 83 9.06 -12.63 5.86
C GLY A 83 8.60 -11.82 4.64
N HIS A 84 9.00 -10.55 4.57
CA HIS A 84 8.64 -9.66 3.47
C HIS A 84 9.84 -9.33 2.55
N GLY A 85 10.77 -10.27 2.37
CA GLY A 85 11.88 -10.17 1.41
C GLY A 85 13.19 -9.62 1.99
N GLY A 86 13.28 -9.41 3.29
CA GLY A 86 14.52 -9.04 3.98
C GLY A 86 15.00 -7.61 3.68
N SER A 87 16.24 -7.34 4.05
CA SER A 87 16.84 -6.00 3.87
C SER A 87 16.87 -5.54 2.41
N SER A 88 16.97 -6.44 1.44
CA SER A 88 16.92 -6.08 0.03
C SER A 88 15.56 -5.49 -0.35
N ALA A 89 14.46 -6.10 0.11
CA ALA A 89 13.12 -5.60 -0.14
C ALA A 89 12.85 -4.26 0.57
N TYR A 90 13.37 -4.08 1.79
CA TYR A 90 13.34 -2.79 2.50
C TYR A 90 13.98 -1.67 1.66
N HIS A 91 15.19 -1.89 1.15
CA HIS A 91 15.86 -0.89 0.31
C HIS A 91 15.15 -0.67 -1.02
N SER A 92 14.65 -1.73 -1.65
CA SER A 92 13.89 -1.65 -2.89
C SER A 92 12.59 -0.86 -2.70
N TYR A 93 11.90 -1.05 -1.58
CA TYR A 93 10.69 -0.30 -1.24
C TYR A 93 10.97 1.20 -1.13
N LYS A 94 11.95 1.60 -0.33
CA LYS A 94 12.31 3.02 -0.17
C LYS A 94 12.78 3.66 -1.48
N THR A 95 13.56 2.94 -2.28
CA THR A 95 14.00 3.41 -3.59
C THR A 95 12.83 3.53 -4.58
N GLY A 96 11.92 2.55 -4.57
CA GLY A 96 10.71 2.57 -5.38
C GLY A 96 9.87 3.81 -5.09
N LEU A 97 9.58 4.09 -3.82
CA LEU A 97 8.86 5.29 -3.40
C LEU A 97 9.51 6.58 -3.92
N ALA A 98 10.83 6.73 -3.75
CA ALA A 98 11.55 7.92 -4.23
C ALA A 98 11.44 8.08 -5.76
N ASN A 99 11.53 6.98 -6.51
CA ASN A 99 11.37 6.99 -7.96
C ASN A 99 9.93 7.37 -8.36
N ASP A 100 8.92 6.79 -7.72
CA ASP A 100 7.51 7.04 -8.02
C ASP A 100 7.13 8.51 -7.75
N PHE A 101 7.59 9.08 -6.64
CA PHE A 101 7.39 10.50 -6.34
C PHE A 101 8.15 11.40 -7.30
N SER A 102 9.37 11.03 -7.70
CA SER A 102 10.13 11.75 -8.72
C SER A 102 9.40 11.77 -10.07
N LEU A 103 8.84 10.64 -10.49
CA LEU A 103 8.02 10.57 -11.70
C LEU A 103 6.73 11.38 -11.56
N SER A 104 6.07 11.34 -10.40
CA SER A 104 4.86 12.11 -10.13
C SER A 104 5.10 13.62 -10.23
N SER A 105 6.26 14.11 -9.79
CA SER A 105 6.64 15.53 -9.89
C SER A 105 6.73 16.02 -11.34
N LEU A 106 7.10 15.13 -12.28
CA LEU A 106 7.18 15.47 -13.71
C LEU A 106 5.83 15.65 -14.38
N HIS A 107 4.77 15.02 -13.87
CA HIS A 107 3.42 15.09 -14.45
C HIS A 107 2.63 16.33 -14.02
N GLY A 108 3.11 17.08 -13.04
CA GLY A 108 2.45 18.29 -12.56
C GLY A 108 3.21 18.93 -11.40
N MET A 109 4.36 19.54 -11.70
CA MET A 109 5.23 20.15 -10.69
C MET A 109 4.48 21.10 -9.74
N GLN A 110 3.64 21.97 -10.28
CA GLN A 110 2.92 22.95 -9.46
C GLN A 110 1.96 22.28 -8.47
N SER A 111 1.18 21.29 -8.90
CA SER A 111 0.27 20.57 -8.01
C SER A 111 1.02 19.70 -7.00
N PHE A 112 2.13 19.09 -7.42
CA PHE A 112 3.00 18.31 -6.54
C PHE A 112 3.61 19.17 -5.44
N CYS A 113 4.19 20.32 -5.78
CA CYS A 113 4.77 21.25 -4.81
C CYS A 113 3.70 21.87 -3.89
N SER A 114 2.52 22.18 -4.42
CA SER A 114 1.41 22.70 -3.59
C SER A 114 0.94 21.67 -2.57
N ALA A 115 0.83 20.39 -2.96
CA ALA A 115 0.46 19.32 -2.04
C ALA A 115 1.54 19.09 -0.97
N ALA A 116 2.81 19.08 -1.35
CA ALA A 116 3.92 18.92 -0.42
C ALA A 116 3.99 20.08 0.59
N ASN A 117 3.79 21.32 0.14
CA ASN A 117 3.76 22.49 1.04
C ASN A 117 2.61 22.39 2.04
N ALA A 118 1.42 21.95 1.62
CA ALA A 118 0.32 21.71 2.54
C ALA A 118 0.67 20.60 3.57
N SER A 119 1.40 19.56 3.17
CA SER A 119 1.88 18.53 4.10
C SER A 119 2.94 19.06 5.07
N PHE A 120 3.87 19.89 4.61
CA PHE A 120 4.83 20.56 5.51
C PHE A 120 4.11 21.49 6.50
N ASP A 121 3.15 22.26 6.05
CA ASP A 121 2.37 23.15 6.93
C ASP A 121 1.62 22.33 7.99
N ALA A 122 0.98 21.22 7.61
CA ALA A 122 0.30 20.34 8.54
C ALA A 122 1.24 19.69 9.56
N ALA A 123 2.44 19.27 9.10
CA ALA A 123 3.43 18.63 9.96
C ALA A 123 4.11 19.62 10.91
N LEU A 124 4.37 20.85 10.49
CA LEU A 124 5.18 21.81 11.22
C LEU A 124 4.36 22.85 11.99
N ASN A 125 3.03 22.82 11.85
CA ASN A 125 2.15 23.72 12.59
C ASN A 125 2.08 23.28 14.08
N PRO A 126 2.46 24.16 15.02
CA PRO A 126 2.44 23.84 16.45
C PRO A 126 1.02 23.58 17.01
N GLU A 127 -0.02 24.05 16.32
CA GLU A 127 -1.42 23.78 16.66
C GLU A 127 -1.98 22.53 15.96
N GLY A 128 -1.19 21.95 15.04
CA GLY A 128 -1.56 20.78 14.23
C GLY A 128 -1.25 19.46 14.90
N ALA A 129 -0.55 18.60 14.18
CA ALA A 129 -0.18 17.27 14.66
C ALA A 129 0.82 17.34 15.82
N ARG A 130 0.48 16.71 16.95
CA ARG A 130 1.33 16.67 18.15
C ARG A 130 2.32 15.50 18.13
N SER A 131 2.18 14.59 17.18
CA SER A 131 3.05 13.43 16.97
C SER A 131 3.11 13.10 15.48
N LEU A 132 4.16 12.37 15.07
CA LEU A 132 4.28 11.86 13.72
C LEU A 132 3.10 10.95 13.35
N GLU A 133 2.68 10.06 14.26
CA GLU A 133 1.54 9.17 14.06
C GLU A 133 0.27 9.95 13.73
N MET A 134 -0.04 11.01 14.51
CA MET A 134 -1.21 11.85 14.27
C MET A 134 -1.15 12.52 12.89
N PHE A 135 0.02 13.05 12.52
CA PHE A 135 0.24 13.65 11.21
C PHE A 135 0.03 12.63 10.09
N ILE A 136 0.71 11.47 10.15
CA ILE A 136 0.66 10.42 9.12
C ILE A 136 -0.76 9.86 8.97
N SER A 137 -1.47 9.65 10.09
CA SER A 137 -2.84 9.12 10.06
C SER A 137 -3.86 10.06 9.42
N ALA A 138 -3.60 11.36 9.44
CA ALA A 138 -4.46 12.38 8.82
C ALA A 138 -4.18 12.57 7.32
N GLN A 139 -3.09 12.01 6.77
CA GLN A 139 -2.70 12.21 5.38
C GLN A 139 -3.22 11.11 4.45
N ALA A 140 -3.65 11.50 3.24
CA ALA A 140 -3.91 10.58 2.14
C ALA A 140 -2.58 10.26 1.43
N ILE A 141 -1.88 9.23 1.90
CA ILE A 141 -0.53 8.90 1.45
C ILE A 141 -0.60 7.94 0.26
N ARG A 142 0.02 8.32 -0.86
CA ARG A 142 0.19 7.49 -2.06
C ARG A 142 1.37 6.53 -1.89
N GLY A 143 1.40 5.47 -2.71
CA GLY A 143 2.51 4.52 -2.72
C GLY A 143 2.43 3.43 -1.65
N THR A 144 1.33 3.37 -0.90
CA THR A 144 1.07 2.31 0.08
C THR A 144 0.08 1.27 -0.40
N ASP A 145 -0.43 1.40 -1.63
CA ASP A 145 -1.48 0.53 -2.20
C ASP A 145 -1.03 -0.93 -2.39
N THR A 146 0.28 -1.18 -2.36
CA THR A 146 0.86 -2.54 -2.43
C THR A 146 0.66 -3.33 -1.14
N TYR A 147 0.35 -2.65 -0.04
CA TYR A 147 0.17 -3.24 1.29
C TYR A 147 -1.18 -2.85 1.85
N SER A 148 -2.13 -3.81 1.87
CA SER A 148 -3.42 -3.60 2.54
C SER A 148 -3.25 -3.72 4.06
N SER A 149 -3.97 -2.89 4.83
CA SER A 149 -4.02 -3.07 6.28
C SER A 149 -4.94 -4.24 6.63
N CYS A 150 -4.59 -5.02 7.67
CA CYS A 150 -5.39 -6.16 8.12
C CYS A 150 -6.83 -5.79 8.52
N GLU A 151 -7.08 -4.56 8.92
CA GLU A 151 -8.42 -4.08 9.29
C GLU A 151 -9.34 -3.94 8.08
N THR A 152 -8.83 -3.60 6.91
CA THR A 152 -9.63 -3.45 5.68
C THR A 152 -10.11 -4.81 5.15
N GLU A 153 -9.34 -5.88 5.32
CA GLU A 153 -9.74 -7.23 4.89
C GLU A 153 -10.84 -7.83 5.79
N ALA A 154 -10.82 -7.56 7.09
CA ALA A 154 -11.85 -8.03 8.01
C ALA A 154 -13.23 -7.39 7.72
N ALA A 155 -13.26 -6.12 7.31
CA ALA A 155 -14.49 -5.43 6.95
C ALA A 155 -15.05 -5.88 5.59
N ALA A 156 -14.19 -6.19 4.61
CA ALA A 156 -14.61 -6.70 3.30
C ALA A 156 -15.06 -8.17 3.33
N GLY A 157 -14.50 -8.99 4.24
CA GLY A 157 -14.88 -10.39 4.43
C GLY A 157 -16.22 -10.59 5.18
N GLY A 158 -16.70 -9.58 5.89
CA GLY A 158 -17.94 -9.66 6.69
C GLY A 158 -19.23 -9.44 5.92
N GLU A 159 -19.20 -8.91 4.71
CA GLU A 159 -20.40 -8.50 3.96
C GLU A 159 -20.99 -9.59 3.05
N MET A 160 -20.39 -10.77 2.96
CA MET A 160 -20.85 -11.83 2.03
C MET A 160 -21.73 -12.92 2.64
N VAL A 161 -22.25 -12.79 3.87
CA VAL A 161 -23.05 -13.87 4.54
C VAL A 161 -24.44 -13.41 5.02
N ALA A 162 -24.98 -12.28 4.59
CA ALA A 162 -26.33 -11.85 4.96
C ALA A 162 -27.25 -11.57 3.76
N GLY A 163 -27.32 -12.48 2.79
CA GLY A 163 -28.21 -12.41 1.64
C GLY A 163 -28.98 -13.70 1.38
N GLY A 164 -29.77 -14.17 2.34
CA GLY A 164 -30.51 -15.40 2.18
C GLY A 164 -31.87 -15.38 2.86
N SER A 165 -32.93 -15.31 2.08
CA SER A 165 -34.33 -15.67 2.43
C SER A 165 -35.20 -14.61 3.09
N THR A 166 -35.81 -13.76 2.27
CA THR A 166 -37.17 -13.27 2.60
C THR A 166 -38.19 -14.03 1.76
N ARG A 167 -38.88 -14.94 2.42
CA ARG A 167 -40.04 -15.67 1.90
C ARG A 167 -41.17 -14.68 1.64
N LEU A 168 -41.69 -14.75 0.41
CA LEU A 168 -43.00 -14.20 0.05
C LEU A 168 -44.12 -14.81 0.95
N ALA A 169 -44.67 -14.01 1.84
CA ALA A 169 -45.93 -14.32 2.49
C ALA A 169 -47.04 -13.69 1.66
N ALA A 170 -47.80 -14.56 1.00
CA ALA A 170 -49.03 -14.21 0.31
C ALA A 170 -50.05 -13.69 1.33
N ASN A 171 -50.58 -12.47 1.14
CA ASN A 171 -51.75 -12.02 1.81
C ASN A 171 -52.95 -12.12 0.86
N ARG A 172 -53.81 -13.08 1.16
CA ARG A 172 -55.13 -13.30 0.57
C ARG A 172 -56.18 -12.83 1.58
N ARG A 173 -57.20 -12.09 1.08
CA ARG A 173 -58.48 -11.66 1.71
C ARG A 173 -58.50 -10.16 2.07
N ASN A 174 -59.45 -9.39 1.70
CA ASN A 174 -60.84 -9.52 1.24
C ASN A 174 -61.14 -8.33 0.33
#